data_2556b2aabdd9b43c94ef1823899d7c06
#
_entry.id   2556b2aabdd9b43c94ef1823899d7c06
#
_cell.length_a   1.000
_cell.length_b   1.000
_cell.length_c   1.000
_cell.angle_alpha   90.00
_cell.angle_beta   90.00
_cell.angle_gamma   90.00
#
_symmetry.space_group_name_H-M   'P 1'
#
loop_
_entity.id
_entity.type
_entity.pdbx_description
1 polymer ?
#
loop_
_entity_poly.entity_id
_entity_poly.type
_entity_poly.pdbx_seq_one_letter_code
_entity_poly.pdbx_strand_id
1 'polypeptide(L)'
;NFSKSVFDKYVQRSKYLYNNKSTAGMEAIQDSIQMLLFPPSAANPVQNEAFFDQMQWSELPAIFDKNFGNAALFTYCLVGDVPESTAKELVLKYIGSLKGDASVQKAKIQPLDFASPAKEIKHTFVTDLDGDMAEIEVSYLNNVKLTDKEQAALEVMRSILENRYFEELREKEHLTYTVGVKASYTSQPAPTENISIHLSTSRPEVDKVLTKMYNILNDIKQQRFSIDEFKAALVPLAVDEENAGDPQAALNPSLWLGLLNVYAETGEQLTPQESNAVEPVFSKLTPQDI
;
A
#
# COMPACT_ATOMS: atom_id res chain seq x y z
N ASN A 1 16.87 -20.22 -19.65
CA ASN A 1 18.29 -19.90 -19.50
C ASN A 1 18.46 -18.48 -18.96
N PHE A 2 19.10 -18.36 -17.80
CA PHE A 2 19.43 -17.03 -17.23
C PHE A 2 20.77 -16.57 -17.84
N SER A 3 20.74 -15.45 -18.55
CA SER A 3 21.94 -14.88 -19.15
C SER A 3 22.85 -14.29 -18.07
N LYS A 4 24.09 -14.80 -17.97
CA LYS A 4 25.09 -14.25 -17.04
C LYS A 4 25.35 -12.76 -17.31
N SER A 5 25.40 -12.36 -18.56
CA SER A 5 25.62 -10.96 -18.95
C SER A 5 24.49 -10.05 -18.48
N VAL A 6 23.23 -10.52 -18.49
CA VAL A 6 22.09 -9.75 -17.96
C VAL A 6 22.17 -9.63 -16.44
N PHE A 7 22.52 -10.72 -15.77
CA PHE A 7 22.74 -10.73 -14.33
C PHE A 7 23.84 -9.75 -13.90
N ASP A 8 25.02 -9.83 -14.57
CA ASP A 8 26.15 -8.96 -14.27
C ASP A 8 25.78 -7.47 -14.45
N LYS A 9 25.02 -7.15 -15.52
CA LYS A 9 24.50 -5.79 -15.75
C LYS A 9 23.50 -5.37 -14.67
N TYR A 10 22.64 -6.26 -14.21
CA TYR A 10 21.69 -5.97 -13.12
C TYR A 10 22.45 -5.63 -11.83
N VAL A 11 23.42 -6.46 -11.44
CA VAL A 11 24.23 -6.22 -10.22
C VAL A 11 25.00 -4.90 -10.33
N GLN A 12 25.65 -4.64 -11.46
CA GLN A 12 26.39 -3.39 -11.70
C GLN A 12 25.47 -2.17 -11.63
N ARG A 13 24.29 -2.25 -12.26
CA ARG A 13 23.30 -1.16 -12.22
C ARG A 13 22.79 -0.92 -10.81
N SER A 14 22.49 -1.99 -10.07
CA SER A 14 21.98 -1.89 -8.69
C SER A 14 23.03 -1.24 -7.76
N LYS A 15 24.30 -1.64 -7.87
CA LYS A 15 25.40 -0.98 -7.16
C LYS A 15 25.54 0.49 -7.54
N TYR A 16 25.49 0.79 -8.85
CA TYR A 16 25.55 2.16 -9.34
C TYR A 16 24.42 3.00 -8.75
N LEU A 17 23.17 2.51 -8.76
CA LEU A 17 22.03 3.20 -8.20
C LEU A 17 22.16 3.40 -6.69
N TYR A 18 22.66 2.38 -5.96
CA TYR A 18 22.92 2.50 -4.54
C TYR A 18 23.99 3.56 -4.24
N ASN A 19 25.12 3.50 -4.93
CA ASN A 19 26.26 4.41 -4.70
C ASN A 19 25.97 5.84 -5.16
N ASN A 20 25.03 6.04 -6.09
CA ASN A 20 24.59 7.34 -6.57
C ASN A 20 23.17 7.67 -6.08
N LYS A 21 22.67 6.93 -5.10
CA LYS A 21 21.40 7.26 -4.47
C LYS A 21 21.52 8.64 -3.84
N SER A 22 20.56 9.49 -4.14
CA SER A 22 20.51 10.80 -3.54
C SER A 22 20.47 10.64 -2.01
N THR A 23 21.42 11.22 -1.32
CA THR A 23 21.36 11.39 0.13
C THR A 23 20.50 12.61 0.51
N ALA A 24 19.92 13.25 -0.51
CA ALA A 24 19.08 14.42 -0.42
C ALA A 24 17.65 14.10 -0.85
N GLY A 25 16.71 14.88 -0.38
CA GLY A 25 15.33 14.85 -0.82
C GLY A 25 14.50 13.69 -0.27
N MET A 26 13.37 13.46 -0.93
CA MET A 26 12.34 12.49 -0.50
C MET A 26 12.84 11.06 -0.41
N GLU A 27 13.78 10.64 -1.27
CA GLU A 27 14.31 9.27 -1.23
C GLU A 27 15.04 8.98 0.08
N ALA A 28 15.87 9.94 0.57
CA ALA A 28 16.58 9.80 1.84
C ALA A 28 15.61 9.77 3.03
N ILE A 29 14.52 10.54 2.95
CA ILE A 29 13.46 10.57 3.96
C ILE A 29 12.74 9.21 4.01
N GLN A 30 12.30 8.70 2.87
CA GLN A 30 11.60 7.41 2.77
C GLN A 30 12.48 6.25 3.26
N ASP A 31 13.77 6.23 2.92
CA ASP A 31 14.69 5.24 3.44
C ASP A 31 14.83 5.28 4.96
N SER A 32 14.93 6.50 5.51
CA SER A 32 15.06 6.67 6.96
C SER A 32 13.80 6.20 7.69
N ILE A 33 12.63 6.54 7.17
CA ILE A 33 11.34 6.06 7.68
C ILE A 33 11.27 4.54 7.59
N GLN A 34 11.61 3.98 6.42
CA GLN A 34 11.62 2.54 6.21
C GLN A 34 12.52 1.82 7.23
N MET A 35 13.71 2.35 7.48
CA MET A 35 14.65 1.75 8.44
C MET A 35 14.18 1.89 9.89
N LEU A 36 13.47 2.96 10.24
CA LEU A 36 12.93 3.19 11.58
C LEU A 36 11.72 2.29 11.87
N LEU A 37 10.81 2.16 10.89
CA LEU A 37 9.59 1.36 11.03
C LEU A 37 9.84 -0.13 10.82
N PHE A 38 10.76 -0.47 9.91
CA PHE A 38 11.03 -1.85 9.50
C PHE A 38 12.54 -2.13 9.58
N PRO A 39 13.06 -2.41 10.79
CA PRO A 39 14.49 -2.64 10.96
C PRO A 39 14.97 -3.81 10.08
N PRO A 40 16.25 -3.78 9.67
CA PRO A 40 16.82 -4.81 8.82
C PRO A 40 16.61 -6.22 9.36
N SER A 41 16.14 -7.10 8.49
CA SER A 41 15.88 -8.51 8.79
C SER A 41 16.14 -9.38 7.55
N ALA A 42 16.00 -10.67 7.67
CA ALA A 42 16.09 -11.57 6.52
C ALA A 42 15.01 -11.29 5.46
N ALA A 43 13.83 -10.80 5.89
CA ALA A 43 12.74 -10.40 5.00
C ALA A 43 12.88 -8.97 4.46
N ASN A 44 13.65 -8.12 5.16
CA ASN A 44 13.94 -6.74 4.78
C ASN A 44 15.44 -6.46 4.87
N PRO A 45 16.27 -7.03 3.97
CA PRO A 45 17.72 -6.86 4.03
C PRO A 45 18.12 -5.44 3.60
N VAL A 46 19.19 -4.93 4.19
CA VAL A 46 19.82 -3.69 3.69
C VAL A 46 20.44 -3.98 2.33
N GLN A 47 19.88 -3.40 1.28
CA GLN A 47 20.36 -3.55 -0.09
C GLN A 47 21.55 -2.63 -0.35
N ASN A 48 22.66 -2.88 0.30
CA ASN A 48 23.93 -2.15 0.11
C ASN A 48 24.86 -2.86 -0.91
N GLU A 49 26.02 -2.29 -1.15
CA GLU A 49 26.99 -2.87 -2.09
C GLU A 49 27.38 -4.30 -1.72
N ALA A 50 27.61 -4.56 -0.42
CA ALA A 50 27.96 -5.90 0.07
C ALA A 50 26.81 -6.91 -0.15
N PHE A 51 25.55 -6.47 -0.08
CA PHE A 51 24.40 -7.31 -0.40
C PHE A 51 24.43 -7.74 -1.88
N PHE A 52 24.72 -6.80 -2.80
CA PHE A 52 24.81 -7.11 -4.23
C PHE A 52 26.02 -7.96 -4.57
N ASP A 53 27.15 -7.84 -3.82
CA ASP A 53 28.33 -8.66 -3.98
C ASP A 53 28.13 -10.13 -3.61
N GLN A 54 27.19 -10.40 -2.72
CA GLN A 54 26.85 -11.76 -2.32
C GLN A 54 25.97 -12.50 -3.32
N MET A 55 25.35 -11.79 -4.26
CA MET A 55 24.50 -12.41 -5.27
C MET A 55 25.31 -13.27 -6.24
N GLN A 56 24.88 -14.49 -6.47
CA GLN A 56 25.54 -15.42 -7.36
C GLN A 56 24.63 -15.84 -8.52
N TRP A 57 25.10 -15.61 -9.73
CA TRP A 57 24.37 -16.04 -10.94
C TRP A 57 24.06 -17.54 -10.94
N SER A 58 24.97 -18.36 -10.40
CA SER A 58 24.82 -19.81 -10.33
C SER A 58 23.65 -20.29 -9.48
N GLU A 59 23.13 -19.45 -8.57
CA GLU A 59 22.01 -19.76 -7.68
C GLU A 59 20.65 -19.49 -8.33
N LEU A 60 20.61 -18.62 -9.35
CA LEU A 60 19.33 -18.21 -9.98
C LEU A 60 18.50 -19.38 -10.50
N PRO A 61 19.06 -20.41 -11.16
CA PRO A 61 18.25 -21.55 -11.62
C PRO A 61 17.56 -22.28 -10.46
N ALA A 62 18.28 -22.50 -9.36
CA ALA A 62 17.74 -23.20 -8.19
C ALA A 62 16.67 -22.35 -7.47
N ILE A 63 16.91 -21.04 -7.35
CA ILE A 63 15.93 -20.11 -6.77
C ILE A 63 14.67 -20.07 -7.62
N PHE A 64 14.83 -19.98 -8.94
CA PHE A 64 13.71 -19.99 -9.87
C PHE A 64 12.92 -21.30 -9.80
N ASP A 65 13.61 -22.42 -9.86
CA ASP A 65 12.97 -23.74 -9.82
C ASP A 65 12.21 -23.98 -8.51
N LYS A 66 12.80 -23.55 -7.40
CA LYS A 66 12.15 -23.62 -6.07
C LYS A 66 10.86 -22.80 -6.01
N ASN A 67 10.83 -21.60 -6.59
CA ASN A 67 9.70 -20.68 -6.43
C ASN A 67 8.70 -20.76 -7.59
N PHE A 68 9.12 -21.14 -8.79
CA PHE A 68 8.31 -21.12 -10.01
C PHE A 68 8.32 -22.43 -10.78
N GLY A 69 9.10 -23.43 -10.39
CA GLY A 69 9.28 -24.68 -11.11
C GLY A 69 8.11 -25.64 -11.05
N ASN A 70 7.16 -25.42 -10.14
CA ASN A 70 5.96 -26.26 -9.99
C ASN A 70 4.68 -25.49 -10.34
N ALA A 71 4.21 -25.66 -11.57
CA ALA A 71 3.00 -24.97 -12.05
C ALA A 71 1.73 -25.30 -11.26
N ALA A 72 1.67 -26.44 -10.58
CA ALA A 72 0.52 -26.84 -9.77
C ALA A 72 0.34 -25.99 -8.50
N LEU A 73 1.36 -25.21 -8.10
CA LEU A 73 1.28 -24.30 -6.96
C LEU A 73 0.64 -22.95 -7.30
N PHE A 74 0.44 -22.65 -8.58
CA PHE A 74 -0.10 -21.38 -9.03
C PHE A 74 -1.59 -21.47 -9.30
N THR A 75 -2.29 -20.36 -9.10
CA THR A 75 -3.64 -20.12 -9.60
C THR A 75 -3.52 -19.23 -10.84
N TYR A 76 -4.16 -19.62 -11.92
CA TYR A 76 -4.12 -18.89 -13.19
C TYR A 76 -5.50 -18.27 -13.43
N CYS A 77 -5.55 -16.94 -13.47
CA CYS A 77 -6.76 -16.18 -13.76
C CYS A 77 -6.69 -15.63 -15.17
N LEU A 78 -7.70 -15.93 -15.99
CA LEU A 78 -7.83 -15.43 -17.34
C LEU A 78 -9.12 -14.60 -17.44
N VAL A 79 -8.99 -13.33 -17.78
CA VAL A 79 -10.11 -12.41 -17.96
C VAL A 79 -9.97 -11.73 -19.32
N GLY A 80 -11.04 -11.70 -20.09
CA GLY A 80 -11.05 -11.03 -21.39
C GLY A 80 -12.19 -11.51 -22.29
N ASP A 81 -12.39 -10.84 -23.39
CA ASP A 81 -13.38 -11.19 -24.42
C ASP A 81 -12.78 -12.27 -25.36
N VAL A 82 -12.69 -13.50 -24.86
CA VAL A 82 -12.18 -14.65 -25.61
C VAL A 82 -13.21 -15.77 -25.53
N PRO A 83 -13.58 -16.39 -26.66
CA PRO A 83 -14.47 -17.55 -26.65
C PRO A 83 -13.93 -18.67 -25.75
N GLU A 84 -14.79 -19.27 -24.91
CA GLU A 84 -14.39 -20.29 -23.93
C GLU A 84 -13.62 -21.44 -24.58
N SER A 85 -14.03 -21.88 -25.77
CA SER A 85 -13.35 -22.96 -26.50
C SER A 85 -11.90 -22.60 -26.84
N THR A 86 -11.66 -21.35 -27.28
CA THR A 86 -10.32 -20.83 -27.59
C THR A 86 -9.50 -20.69 -26.31
N ALA A 87 -10.09 -20.12 -25.27
CA ALA A 87 -9.44 -20.00 -23.96
C ALA A 87 -9.00 -21.36 -23.43
N LYS A 88 -9.89 -22.35 -23.48
CA LYS A 88 -9.60 -23.73 -23.03
C LYS A 88 -8.47 -24.37 -23.84
N GLU A 89 -8.47 -24.21 -25.16
CA GLU A 89 -7.40 -24.72 -26.01
C GLU A 89 -6.04 -24.09 -25.65
N LEU A 90 -6.00 -22.77 -25.49
CA LEU A 90 -4.79 -22.04 -25.14
C LEU A 90 -4.28 -22.40 -23.73
N VAL A 91 -5.19 -22.50 -22.75
CA VAL A 91 -4.85 -22.90 -21.39
C VAL A 91 -4.27 -24.32 -21.38
N LEU A 92 -4.91 -25.27 -22.05
CA LEU A 92 -4.41 -26.64 -22.13
C LEU A 92 -3.04 -26.70 -22.83
N LYS A 93 -2.85 -25.92 -23.87
CA LYS A 93 -1.60 -25.90 -24.66
C LYS A 93 -0.46 -25.26 -23.89
N TYR A 94 -0.65 -24.14 -23.24
CA TYR A 94 0.42 -23.34 -22.65
C TYR A 94 0.57 -23.53 -21.14
N ILE A 95 -0.53 -23.64 -20.41
CA ILE A 95 -0.53 -23.82 -18.95
C ILE A 95 -0.52 -25.30 -18.59
N GLY A 96 -1.44 -26.08 -19.20
CA GLY A 96 -1.56 -27.51 -18.95
C GLY A 96 -0.34 -28.34 -19.37
N SER A 97 0.54 -27.78 -20.21
CA SER A 97 1.82 -28.40 -20.59
C SER A 97 2.98 -28.08 -19.63
N LEU A 98 2.76 -27.19 -18.67
CA LEU A 98 3.81 -26.84 -17.69
C LEU A 98 4.01 -28.00 -16.70
N LYS A 99 5.26 -28.16 -16.27
CA LYS A 99 5.60 -29.15 -15.24
C LYS A 99 4.93 -28.77 -13.92
N GLY A 100 4.15 -29.70 -13.35
CA GLY A 100 3.47 -29.49 -12.08
C GLY A 100 3.34 -30.81 -11.31
N ASP A 101 3.44 -30.71 -9.99
CA ASP A 101 3.21 -31.78 -9.02
C ASP A 101 2.21 -31.29 -7.98
N ALA A 102 0.98 -31.76 -8.10
CA ALA A 102 -0.13 -31.40 -7.20
C ALA A 102 -0.01 -32.04 -5.81
N SER A 103 0.91 -32.98 -5.60
CA SER A 103 1.17 -33.55 -4.26
C SER A 103 1.97 -32.61 -3.36
N VAL A 104 2.65 -31.61 -3.94
CA VAL A 104 3.38 -30.60 -3.21
C VAL A 104 2.41 -29.57 -2.62
N GLN A 105 2.44 -29.41 -1.32
CA GLN A 105 1.60 -28.42 -0.65
C GLN A 105 2.13 -27.00 -0.86
N LYS A 106 1.21 -26.05 -1.06
CA LYS A 106 1.55 -24.62 -1.06
C LYS A 106 2.18 -24.24 0.29
N ALA A 107 3.24 -23.44 0.24
CA ALA A 107 3.82 -22.88 1.45
C ALA A 107 2.76 -22.03 2.17
N LYS A 108 2.68 -22.17 3.50
CA LYS A 108 1.85 -21.27 4.29
C LYS A 108 2.48 -19.89 4.31
N ILE A 109 1.65 -18.86 4.10
CA ILE A 109 2.06 -17.48 4.30
C ILE A 109 2.48 -17.34 5.76
N GLN A 110 3.73 -16.97 6.00
CA GLN A 110 4.20 -16.60 7.33
C GLN A 110 3.97 -15.11 7.50
N PRO A 111 3.24 -14.68 8.54
CA PRO A 111 3.16 -13.26 8.85
C PRO A 111 4.60 -12.74 9.05
N LEU A 112 4.94 -11.68 8.35
CA LEU A 112 6.13 -10.93 8.68
C LEU A 112 5.87 -10.27 10.03
N ASP A 113 6.80 -10.41 10.95
CA ASP A 113 6.68 -9.87 12.30
C ASP A 113 6.94 -8.35 12.26
N PHE A 114 5.98 -7.62 11.66
CA PHE A 114 5.95 -6.17 11.68
C PHE A 114 5.30 -5.75 13.00
N ALA A 115 6.09 -5.75 14.06
CA ALA A 115 5.63 -5.16 15.30
C ALA A 115 5.54 -3.64 15.14
N SER A 116 4.38 -3.07 15.40
CA SER A 116 4.26 -1.63 15.58
C SER A 116 5.29 -1.17 16.60
N PRO A 117 5.95 -0.01 16.41
CA PRO A 117 6.88 0.51 17.38
C PRO A 117 6.21 0.58 18.76
N ALA A 118 6.83 -0.04 19.77
CA ALA A 118 6.29 -0.06 21.14
C ALA A 118 6.29 1.32 21.80
N LYS A 119 6.92 2.31 21.17
CA LYS A 119 7.06 3.68 21.66
C LYS A 119 7.03 4.67 20.50
N GLU A 120 6.62 5.89 20.81
CA GLU A 120 6.79 7.01 19.90
C GLU A 120 8.26 7.17 19.50
N ILE A 121 8.50 7.26 18.20
CA ILE A 121 9.82 7.53 17.63
C ILE A 121 9.79 8.95 17.08
N LYS A 122 10.70 9.78 17.57
CA LYS A 122 10.97 11.11 16.99
C LYS A 122 12.38 11.10 16.42
N HIS A 123 12.50 11.39 15.16
CA HIS A 123 13.78 11.43 14.48
C HIS A 123 13.86 12.65 13.59
N THR A 124 14.98 13.39 13.71
CA THR A 124 15.29 14.53 12.85
C THR A 124 16.64 14.28 12.22
N PHE A 125 16.71 14.44 10.92
CA PHE A 125 17.96 14.36 10.17
C PHE A 125 18.03 15.50 9.15
N VAL A 126 19.24 15.85 8.77
CA VAL A 126 19.50 16.90 7.79
C VAL A 126 19.82 16.23 6.46
N THR A 127 19.17 16.71 5.40
CA THR A 127 19.45 16.29 4.03
C THR A 127 19.85 17.50 3.20
N ASP A 128 20.49 17.28 2.06
CA ASP A 128 20.84 18.32 1.10
C ASP A 128 19.62 18.74 0.24
N LEU A 129 18.51 19.06 0.91
CA LEU A 129 17.38 19.70 0.23
C LEU A 129 17.74 21.13 -0.15
N ASP A 130 17.42 21.52 -1.38
CA ASP A 130 17.63 22.90 -1.83
C ASP A 130 16.77 23.87 -1.00
N GLY A 131 17.42 24.95 -0.56
CA GLY A 131 16.75 26.02 0.16
C GLY A 131 16.46 25.72 1.63
N ASP A 132 15.54 26.49 2.21
CA ASP A 132 15.14 26.44 3.62
C ASP A 132 13.90 25.55 3.81
N MET A 133 13.89 24.37 3.15
CA MET A 133 12.78 23.44 3.17
C MET A 133 12.92 22.38 4.26
N ALA A 134 11.79 21.94 4.78
CA ALA A 134 11.65 20.80 5.68
C ALA A 134 10.50 19.93 5.22
N GLU A 135 10.72 18.61 5.26
CA GLU A 135 9.70 17.61 5.04
C GLU A 135 9.35 16.95 6.37
N ILE A 136 8.06 16.77 6.61
CA ILE A 136 7.53 16.19 7.83
C ILE A 136 6.71 14.97 7.45
N GLU A 137 7.02 13.85 8.06
CA GLU A 137 6.20 12.63 7.98
C GLU A 137 5.78 12.22 9.38
N VAL A 138 4.49 12.01 9.57
CA VAL A 138 3.92 11.46 10.80
C VAL A 138 3.16 10.19 10.45
N SER A 139 3.61 9.06 10.97
CA SER A 139 3.01 7.76 10.70
C SER A 139 2.47 7.12 11.97
N TYR A 140 1.24 6.61 11.88
CA TYR A 140 0.61 5.76 12.87
C TYR A 140 0.48 4.36 12.29
N LEU A 141 1.06 3.39 12.96
CA LEU A 141 1.05 1.99 12.55
C LEU A 141 0.46 1.14 13.66
N ASN A 142 -0.62 0.42 13.36
CA ASN A 142 -1.31 -0.45 14.31
C ASN A 142 -1.50 -1.85 13.73
N ASN A 143 -1.32 -2.86 14.58
CA ASN A 143 -1.68 -4.24 14.28
C ASN A 143 -3.09 -4.50 14.83
N VAL A 144 -4.11 -4.13 14.07
CA VAL A 144 -5.51 -4.21 14.46
C VAL A 144 -6.35 -4.78 13.34
N LYS A 145 -7.32 -5.61 13.69
CA LYS A 145 -8.30 -6.11 12.73
C LYS A 145 -9.49 -5.14 12.70
N LEU A 146 -9.70 -4.51 11.55
CA LEU A 146 -10.82 -3.60 11.31
C LEU A 146 -11.96 -4.34 10.61
N THR A 147 -13.18 -4.02 11.00
CA THR A 147 -14.40 -4.36 10.26
C THR A 147 -14.53 -3.46 9.03
N ASP A 148 -15.37 -3.83 8.06
CA ASP A 148 -15.62 -3.00 6.86
C ASP A 148 -16.12 -1.61 7.23
N LYS A 149 -16.96 -1.52 8.27
CA LYS A 149 -17.45 -0.24 8.79
C LYS A 149 -16.32 0.63 9.35
N GLU A 150 -15.39 0.03 10.09
CA GLU A 150 -14.23 0.75 10.63
C GLU A 150 -13.26 1.17 9.53
N GLN A 151 -13.08 0.35 8.49
CA GLN A 151 -12.29 0.72 7.33
C GLN A 151 -12.93 1.90 6.57
N ALA A 152 -14.23 1.88 6.36
CA ALA A 152 -14.94 2.98 5.74
C ALA A 152 -14.90 4.27 6.62
N ALA A 153 -15.02 4.14 7.93
CA ALA A 153 -14.86 5.25 8.86
C ALA A 153 -13.44 5.85 8.80
N LEU A 154 -12.41 5.01 8.69
CA LEU A 154 -11.01 5.41 8.51
C LEU A 154 -10.82 6.27 7.25
N GLU A 155 -11.45 5.91 6.14
CA GLU A 155 -11.38 6.69 4.90
C GLU A 155 -12.10 8.04 5.00
N VAL A 156 -13.24 8.09 5.67
CA VAL A 156 -13.94 9.37 5.94
C VAL A 156 -13.10 10.26 6.86
N MET A 157 -12.54 9.69 7.93
CA MET A 157 -11.63 10.41 8.83
C MET A 157 -10.41 10.97 8.07
N ARG A 158 -9.79 10.15 7.22
CA ARG A 158 -8.68 10.58 6.35
C ARG A 158 -9.07 11.79 5.50
N SER A 159 -10.25 11.75 4.88
CA SER A 159 -10.73 12.83 4.03
C SER A 159 -10.99 14.12 4.83
N ILE A 160 -11.58 14.01 6.02
CA ILE A 160 -11.79 15.18 6.91
C ILE A 160 -10.45 15.78 7.31
N LEU A 161 -9.47 14.96 7.71
CA LEU A 161 -8.13 15.42 8.09
C LEU A 161 -7.44 16.14 6.94
N GLU A 162 -7.44 15.53 5.75
CA GLU A 162 -6.80 16.10 4.57
C GLU A 162 -7.39 17.45 4.20
N ASN A 163 -8.71 17.56 4.18
CA ASN A 163 -9.42 18.81 3.91
C ASN A 163 -9.07 19.90 4.93
N ARG A 164 -9.08 19.57 6.24
CA ARG A 164 -8.69 20.53 7.28
C ARG A 164 -7.25 20.98 7.21
N TYR A 165 -6.34 20.05 6.96
CA TYR A 165 -4.93 20.41 6.78
C TYR A 165 -4.73 21.32 5.57
N PHE A 166 -5.42 21.01 4.47
CA PHE A 166 -5.39 21.84 3.28
C PHE A 166 -5.91 23.26 3.58
N GLU A 167 -7.10 23.36 4.18
CA GLU A 167 -7.71 24.66 4.49
C GLU A 167 -6.92 25.45 5.53
N GLU A 168 -6.58 24.83 6.66
CA GLU A 168 -5.99 25.56 7.80
C GLU A 168 -4.49 25.82 7.59
N LEU A 169 -3.72 24.83 7.13
CA LEU A 169 -2.28 24.98 7.04
C LEU A 169 -1.83 25.61 5.72
N ARG A 170 -2.51 25.27 4.61
CA ARG A 170 -2.12 25.77 3.29
C ARG A 170 -2.86 27.05 2.92
N GLU A 171 -4.19 27.06 2.92
CA GLU A 171 -4.97 28.18 2.40
C GLU A 171 -5.05 29.37 3.36
N LYS A 172 -5.27 29.14 4.66
CA LYS A 172 -5.41 30.21 5.63
C LYS A 172 -4.07 30.72 6.18
N GLU A 173 -3.18 29.82 6.51
CA GLU A 173 -1.93 30.17 7.21
C GLU A 173 -0.70 30.19 6.31
N HIS A 174 -0.78 29.65 5.11
CA HIS A 174 0.33 29.53 4.16
C HIS A 174 1.58 28.88 4.76
N LEU A 175 1.39 27.94 5.68
CA LEU A 175 2.45 27.25 6.41
C LEU A 175 3.02 26.05 5.68
N THR A 176 2.29 25.49 4.73
CA THR A 176 2.73 24.32 3.98
C THR A 176 2.53 24.51 2.47
N TYR A 177 3.44 23.93 1.69
CA TYR A 177 3.33 23.89 0.23
C TYR A 177 2.52 22.66 -0.22
N THR A 178 2.77 21.54 0.44
CA THR A 178 2.04 20.28 0.17
C THR A 178 1.58 19.68 1.48
N VAL A 179 0.40 19.08 1.43
CA VAL A 179 -0.15 18.28 2.50
C VAL A 179 -0.86 17.09 1.88
N GLY A 180 -0.67 15.93 2.47
CA GLY A 180 -1.36 14.72 2.09
C GLY A 180 -1.59 13.81 3.29
N VAL A 181 -2.74 13.18 3.33
CA VAL A 181 -3.09 12.17 4.34
C VAL A 181 -3.39 10.87 3.60
N LYS A 182 -2.70 9.81 3.97
CA LYS A 182 -2.96 8.46 3.45
C LYS A 182 -3.42 7.58 4.59
N ALA A 183 -4.43 6.78 4.33
CA ALA A 183 -4.83 5.69 5.20
C ALA A 183 -4.79 4.40 4.38
N SER A 184 -4.38 3.32 5.00
CA SER A 184 -4.40 2.01 4.39
C SER A 184 -4.63 0.94 5.43
N TYR A 185 -5.33 -0.10 5.02
CA TYR A 185 -5.54 -1.30 5.81
C TYR A 185 -5.19 -2.53 4.97
N THR A 186 -4.51 -3.47 5.58
CA THR A 186 -4.29 -4.80 4.99
C THR A 186 -4.67 -5.87 6.00
N SER A 187 -5.38 -6.90 5.53
CA SER A 187 -5.77 -8.05 6.35
C SER A 187 -4.71 -9.16 6.35
N GLN A 188 -3.85 -9.19 5.35
CA GLN A 188 -2.85 -10.23 5.14
C GLN A 188 -1.47 -9.63 4.87
N PRO A 189 -0.37 -10.25 5.30
CA PRO A 189 -0.28 -11.50 6.08
C PRO A 189 -0.65 -11.32 7.56
N ALA A 190 -0.70 -10.09 8.06
CA ALA A 190 -1.19 -9.72 9.38
C ALA A 190 -2.03 -8.45 9.28
N PRO A 191 -3.14 -8.34 10.06
CA PRO A 191 -3.95 -7.14 10.04
C PRO A 191 -3.13 -5.92 10.45
N THR A 192 -3.02 -4.95 9.56
CA THR A 192 -2.22 -3.74 9.78
C THR A 192 -2.96 -2.52 9.25
N GLU A 193 -3.13 -1.54 10.10
CA GLU A 193 -3.59 -0.19 9.78
C GLU A 193 -2.38 0.75 9.73
N ASN A 194 -2.33 1.59 8.71
CA ASN A 194 -1.33 2.64 8.60
C ASN A 194 -2.00 3.95 8.19
N ILE A 195 -1.75 5.01 8.98
CA ILE A 195 -2.12 6.38 8.64
C ILE A 195 -0.84 7.17 8.54
N SER A 196 -0.61 7.83 7.42
CA SER A 196 0.54 8.72 7.24
C SER A 196 0.10 10.12 6.82
N ILE A 197 0.75 11.11 7.41
CA ILE A 197 0.53 12.53 7.16
C ILE A 197 1.85 13.10 6.68
N HIS A 198 1.85 13.59 5.46
CA HIS A 198 3.03 14.20 4.84
C HIS A 198 2.81 15.69 4.63
N LEU A 199 3.80 16.50 5.01
CA LEU A 199 3.77 17.93 4.93
C LEU A 199 5.16 18.48 4.50
N SER A 200 5.17 19.47 3.60
CA SER A 200 6.38 20.23 3.31
C SER A 200 6.23 21.68 3.75
N THR A 201 7.24 22.23 4.41
CA THR A 201 7.23 23.58 4.97
C THR A 201 8.63 24.20 4.95
N SER A 202 8.76 25.44 5.37
CA SER A 202 10.08 26.04 5.65
C SER A 202 10.58 25.63 7.05
N ARG A 203 11.89 25.52 7.23
CA ARG A 203 12.50 25.12 8.52
C ARG A 203 12.03 25.96 9.72
N PRO A 204 11.93 27.30 9.63
CA PRO A 204 11.46 28.10 10.75
C PRO A 204 10.02 27.81 11.18
N GLU A 205 9.20 27.29 10.28
CA GLU A 205 7.78 27.05 10.52
C GLU A 205 7.47 25.63 11.04
N VAL A 206 8.45 24.73 11.12
CA VAL A 206 8.27 23.31 11.48
C VAL A 206 7.50 23.15 12.79
N ASP A 207 7.94 23.82 13.87
CA ASP A 207 7.28 23.68 15.18
C ASP A 207 5.84 24.20 15.18
N LYS A 208 5.58 25.28 14.43
CA LYS A 208 4.25 25.85 14.28
C LYS A 208 3.34 24.91 13.50
N VAL A 209 3.85 24.34 12.40
CA VAL A 209 3.13 23.36 11.58
C VAL A 209 2.78 22.13 12.42
N LEU A 210 3.75 21.54 13.11
CA LEU A 210 3.53 20.38 13.97
C LEU A 210 2.49 20.66 15.06
N THR A 211 2.59 21.81 15.73
CA THR A 211 1.63 22.20 16.76
C THR A 211 0.20 22.26 16.21
N LYS A 212 0.02 22.92 15.06
CA LYS A 212 -1.30 23.03 14.43
C LYS A 212 -1.81 21.68 13.91
N MET A 213 -0.95 20.91 13.28
CA MET A 213 -1.28 19.56 12.80
C MET A 213 -1.80 18.69 13.94
N TYR A 214 -1.11 18.64 15.07
CA TYR A 214 -1.55 17.87 16.24
C TYR A 214 -2.83 18.42 16.87
N ASN A 215 -3.05 19.74 16.86
CA ASN A 215 -4.30 20.30 17.34
C ASN A 215 -5.48 19.88 16.47
N ILE A 216 -5.35 19.94 15.16
CA ILE A 216 -6.38 19.48 14.21
C ILE A 216 -6.65 17.99 14.40
N LEU A 217 -5.61 17.16 14.50
CA LEU A 217 -5.76 15.72 14.75
C LEU A 217 -6.49 15.45 16.08
N ASN A 218 -6.15 16.21 17.13
CA ASN A 218 -6.82 16.09 18.42
C ASN A 218 -8.29 16.54 18.37
N ASP A 219 -8.63 17.54 17.55
CA ASP A 219 -10.02 17.93 17.34
C ASP A 219 -10.83 16.81 16.67
N ILE A 220 -10.29 16.15 15.65
CA ILE A 220 -10.92 14.97 15.05
C ILE A 220 -11.10 13.86 16.10
N LYS A 221 -10.03 13.54 16.83
CA LYS A 221 -10.05 12.52 17.90
C LYS A 221 -11.12 12.80 18.98
N GLN A 222 -11.46 14.07 19.18
CA GLN A 222 -12.51 14.48 20.11
C GLN A 222 -13.87 14.71 19.43
N GLN A 223 -14.01 14.27 18.18
CA GLN A 223 -15.21 14.45 17.36
C GLN A 223 -15.63 15.93 17.18
N ARG A 224 -14.66 16.83 17.19
CA ARG A 224 -14.88 18.27 16.98
C ARG A 224 -14.81 18.61 15.49
N PHE A 225 -15.71 18.04 14.71
CA PHE A 225 -15.93 18.38 13.32
C PHE A 225 -17.43 18.58 13.07
N SER A 226 -17.75 19.39 12.08
CA SER A 226 -19.14 19.72 11.76
C SER A 226 -19.80 18.62 10.93
N ILE A 227 -21.12 18.61 10.92
CA ILE A 227 -21.88 17.72 10.05
C ILE A 227 -21.61 18.00 8.57
N ASP A 228 -21.26 19.24 8.21
CA ASP A 228 -20.96 19.61 6.83
C ASP A 228 -19.59 19.08 6.40
N GLU A 229 -18.58 19.11 7.27
CA GLU A 229 -17.28 18.47 7.01
C GLU A 229 -17.42 16.95 6.86
N PHE A 230 -18.22 16.32 7.73
CA PHE A 230 -18.52 14.91 7.62
C PHE A 230 -19.19 14.59 6.27
N LYS A 231 -20.22 15.33 5.87
CA LYS A 231 -20.91 15.14 4.60
C LYS A 231 -19.99 15.40 3.41
N ALA A 232 -19.18 16.45 3.47
CA ALA A 232 -18.24 16.77 2.39
C ALA A 232 -17.22 15.64 2.17
N ALA A 233 -16.77 14.97 3.24
CA ALA A 233 -15.89 13.82 3.16
C ALA A 233 -16.60 12.53 2.71
N LEU A 234 -17.83 12.31 3.16
CA LEU A 234 -18.60 11.09 2.92
C LEU A 234 -19.17 11.00 1.50
N VAL A 235 -19.73 12.11 0.98
CA VAL A 235 -20.48 12.11 -0.29
C VAL A 235 -19.67 11.59 -1.48
N PRO A 236 -18.41 12.00 -1.72
CA PRO A 236 -17.63 11.46 -2.81
C PRO A 236 -17.42 9.93 -2.70
N LEU A 237 -17.15 9.44 -1.48
CA LEU A 237 -16.92 8.01 -1.23
C LEU A 237 -18.20 7.19 -1.42
N ALA A 238 -19.35 7.71 -0.98
CA ALA A 238 -20.64 7.06 -1.17
C ALA A 238 -21.06 7.03 -2.66
N VAL A 239 -20.74 8.08 -3.41
CA VAL A 239 -20.98 8.12 -4.87
C VAL A 239 -20.07 7.13 -5.61
N ASP A 240 -18.83 7.00 -5.21
CA ASP A 240 -17.90 6.00 -5.78
C ASP A 240 -18.37 4.57 -5.48
N GLU A 241 -18.88 4.31 -4.28
CA GLU A 241 -19.48 3.04 -3.89
C GLU A 241 -20.72 2.72 -4.74
N GLU A 242 -21.60 3.68 -4.95
CA GLU A 242 -22.78 3.54 -5.80
C GLU A 242 -22.41 3.28 -7.26
N ASN A 243 -21.41 3.99 -7.79
CA ASN A 243 -20.91 3.81 -9.15
C ASN A 243 -20.24 2.44 -9.34
N ALA A 244 -19.60 1.90 -8.32
CA ALA A 244 -19.07 0.54 -8.35
C ALA A 244 -20.17 -0.50 -8.54
N GLY A 245 -21.41 -0.21 -8.13
CA GLY A 245 -22.61 -1.02 -8.35
C GLY A 245 -23.19 -0.95 -9.77
N ASP A 246 -22.67 -0.09 -10.67
CA ASP A 246 -23.16 0.02 -12.05
C ASP A 246 -22.98 -1.32 -12.78
N PRO A 247 -24.04 -1.84 -13.46
CA PRO A 247 -23.94 -3.00 -14.35
C PRO A 247 -22.84 -2.88 -15.41
N GLN A 248 -22.51 -1.67 -15.84
CA GLN A 248 -21.38 -1.39 -16.74
C GLN A 248 -20.03 -1.76 -16.13
N ALA A 249 -19.90 -1.69 -14.81
CA ALA A 249 -18.69 -2.12 -14.11
C ALA A 249 -18.39 -3.62 -14.34
N ALA A 250 -19.41 -4.44 -14.54
CA ALA A 250 -19.27 -5.86 -14.90
C ALA A 250 -18.55 -6.10 -16.24
N LEU A 251 -18.45 -5.07 -17.10
CA LEU A 251 -17.68 -5.12 -18.35
C LEU A 251 -16.19 -4.81 -18.13
N ASN A 252 -15.80 -4.37 -16.92
CA ASN A 252 -14.40 -4.04 -16.60
C ASN A 252 -13.59 -5.31 -16.27
N PRO A 253 -12.58 -5.68 -17.08
CA PRO A 253 -11.74 -6.85 -16.80
C PRO A 253 -11.03 -6.78 -15.45
N SER A 254 -10.72 -5.58 -14.95
CA SER A 254 -10.03 -5.39 -13.66
C SER A 254 -10.92 -5.80 -12.49
N LEU A 255 -12.23 -5.56 -12.56
CA LEU A 255 -13.19 -6.02 -11.55
C LEU A 255 -13.16 -7.56 -11.46
N TRP A 256 -13.29 -8.24 -12.60
CA TRP A 256 -13.24 -9.70 -12.64
C TRP A 256 -11.92 -10.27 -12.13
N LEU A 257 -10.80 -9.62 -12.48
CA LEU A 257 -9.50 -10.03 -11.96
C LEU A 257 -9.42 -9.89 -10.43
N GLY A 258 -9.98 -8.81 -9.88
CA GLY A 258 -10.10 -8.61 -8.43
C GLY A 258 -10.91 -9.73 -7.76
N LEU A 259 -12.10 -10.04 -8.30
CA LEU A 259 -12.96 -11.11 -7.79
C LEU A 259 -12.30 -12.50 -7.85
N LEU A 260 -11.59 -12.79 -8.94
CA LEU A 260 -10.84 -14.05 -9.08
C LEU A 260 -9.67 -14.12 -8.11
N ASN A 261 -9.02 -13.01 -7.78
CA ASN A 261 -7.98 -12.98 -6.76
C ASN A 261 -8.57 -13.26 -5.38
N VAL A 262 -9.69 -12.63 -5.01
CA VAL A 262 -10.40 -12.93 -3.76
C VAL A 262 -10.76 -14.42 -3.69
N TYR A 263 -11.33 -14.97 -4.77
CA TYR A 263 -11.64 -16.41 -4.84
C TYR A 263 -10.38 -17.28 -4.66
N ALA A 264 -9.27 -16.90 -5.29
CA ALA A 264 -8.03 -17.66 -5.19
C ALA A 264 -7.42 -17.64 -3.78
N GLU A 265 -7.63 -16.57 -3.03
CA GLU A 265 -7.09 -16.38 -1.68
C GLU A 265 -8.00 -16.98 -0.59
N THR A 266 -9.30 -16.78 -0.71
CA THR A 266 -10.28 -17.10 0.34
C THR A 266 -11.15 -18.31 0.03
N GLY A 267 -11.29 -18.66 -1.25
CA GLY A 267 -12.28 -19.64 -1.74
C GLY A 267 -13.70 -19.07 -1.84
N GLU A 268 -13.89 -17.78 -1.53
CA GLU A 268 -15.18 -17.11 -1.62
C GLU A 268 -15.51 -16.76 -3.06
N GLN A 269 -16.60 -17.28 -3.59
CA GLN A 269 -17.04 -17.05 -4.94
C GLN A 269 -18.01 -15.86 -4.97
N LEU A 270 -17.52 -14.71 -5.46
CA LEU A 270 -18.31 -13.51 -5.63
C LEU A 270 -18.59 -13.27 -7.12
N THR A 271 -19.83 -12.94 -7.43
CA THR A 271 -20.20 -12.37 -8.74
C THR A 271 -20.05 -10.84 -8.70
N PRO A 272 -19.97 -10.15 -9.87
CA PRO A 272 -20.02 -8.69 -9.90
C PRO A 272 -21.24 -8.13 -9.19
N GLN A 273 -22.40 -8.79 -9.32
CA GLN A 273 -23.63 -8.36 -8.63
C GLN A 273 -23.53 -8.53 -7.12
N GLU A 274 -22.93 -9.61 -6.64
CA GLU A 274 -22.71 -9.86 -5.20
C GLU A 274 -21.60 -8.98 -4.65
N SER A 275 -20.54 -8.73 -5.41
CA SER A 275 -19.50 -7.76 -5.07
C SER A 275 -20.05 -6.34 -5.00
N ASN A 276 -21.02 -6.02 -5.87
CA ASN A 276 -21.73 -4.75 -5.89
C ASN A 276 -22.92 -4.72 -4.91
N ALA A 277 -23.39 -5.89 -4.45
CA ALA A 277 -24.40 -6.05 -3.42
C ALA A 277 -23.78 -6.02 -2.00
N VAL A 278 -22.47 -5.73 -1.87
CA VAL A 278 -21.92 -5.33 -0.59
C VAL A 278 -22.78 -4.17 -0.10
N GLU A 279 -23.46 -4.42 0.99
CA GLU A 279 -24.38 -3.46 1.59
C GLU A 279 -23.64 -2.13 1.76
N PRO A 280 -24.12 -1.02 1.16
CA PRO A 280 -23.35 0.20 1.10
C PRO A 280 -22.90 0.62 2.50
N VAL A 281 -21.61 0.63 2.74
CA VAL A 281 -21.06 0.86 4.07
C VAL A 281 -20.98 2.35 4.34
N PHE A 282 -20.55 3.13 3.35
CA PHE A 282 -20.40 4.58 3.52
C PHE A 282 -21.72 5.28 3.80
N SER A 283 -22.80 4.90 3.13
CA SER A 283 -24.12 5.51 3.34
C SER A 283 -24.71 5.25 4.74
N LYS A 284 -24.18 4.29 5.50
CA LYS A 284 -24.61 3.95 6.86
C LYS A 284 -23.75 4.58 7.94
N LEU A 285 -22.69 5.27 7.58
CA LEU A 285 -21.83 5.94 8.54
C LEU A 285 -22.51 7.16 9.13
N THR A 286 -22.26 7.38 10.39
CA THR A 286 -22.67 8.56 11.15
C THR A 286 -21.44 9.28 11.71
N PRO A 287 -21.55 10.55 12.11
CA PRO A 287 -20.44 11.27 12.73
C PRO A 287 -19.87 10.58 13.98
N GLN A 288 -20.67 9.75 14.66
CA GLN A 288 -20.24 9.00 15.84
C GLN A 288 -19.36 7.78 15.51
N ASP A 289 -19.30 7.40 14.26
CA ASP A 289 -18.48 6.28 13.79
C ASP A 289 -17.03 6.72 13.48
N ILE A 290 -16.82 8.04 13.37
CA ILE A 290 -15.52 8.66 13.15
C ILE A 290 -14.87 9.00 14.50
#